data_66d855211f4db23b0ee70ff4d4a3ca73
#
_entry.id   66d855211f4db23b0ee70ff4d4a3ca73
#
_cell.length_a   1.000
_cell.length_b   1.000
_cell.length_c   1.000
_cell.angle_alpha   90.00
_cell.angle_beta   90.00
_cell.angle_gamma   90.00
#
_symmetry.space_group_name_H-M   'P 1'
#
loop_
_entity.id
_entity.type
_entity.pdbx_description
1 polymer ?
#
loop_
_entity_poly.entity_id
_entity_poly.type
_entity_poly.pdbx_seq_one_letter_code
_entity_poly.pdbx_strand_id
1 'polypeptide(L)'
;MTYDTIIVDSHVILPTGMIDKNIVIDEGKIVGLTNDTPACDHKINGNGLISIPGAIDTHVHYGVYSPINEAAKTESHAAAIGGVTTMMRMLRLENSFLNSLPPQLQSASEYHYVDYAIHASIFNPQQIDEMNFCIDKGITSFKIYMNLGGEVGHVYMDIPPNSSSLVVSKVNVTDELVEKIVKNAAQLGCPVLVHAEDYESCGCGIKKAKEKNQDGLSAWSSSRSPEFEAKAIKTICK
;
A
#
# COMPACT_ATOMS: atom_id res chain seq x y z
N MET A 1 23.58 32.86 7.78
CA MET A 1 22.53 31.84 7.88
C MET A 1 23.22 30.51 7.55
N THR A 2 23.08 29.51 8.40
CA THR A 2 23.66 28.18 8.19
C THR A 2 22.49 27.23 7.96
N TYR A 3 22.55 26.42 6.95
CA TYR A 3 21.51 25.44 6.60
C TYR A 3 21.82 24.08 7.23
N ASP A 4 20.83 23.22 7.40
CA ASP A 4 21.03 21.89 7.98
C ASP A 4 21.88 21.01 7.07
N THR A 5 21.57 20.94 5.79
CA THR A 5 22.24 20.02 4.86
C THR A 5 22.33 20.61 3.47
N ILE A 6 23.44 20.35 2.78
CA ILE A 6 23.59 20.61 1.36
C ILE A 6 24.09 19.36 0.62
N ILE A 7 23.44 19.01 -0.49
CA ILE A 7 23.94 17.99 -1.42
C ILE A 7 24.65 18.74 -2.55
N VAL A 8 25.95 18.50 -2.73
CA VAL A 8 26.74 19.21 -3.74
C VAL A 8 27.09 18.31 -4.92
N ASP A 9 27.29 18.96 -6.08
CA ASP A 9 27.85 18.35 -7.30
C ASP A 9 27.02 17.17 -7.83
N SER A 10 25.68 17.15 -7.63
CA SER A 10 24.82 16.12 -8.16
C SER A 10 24.05 16.54 -9.41
N HIS A 11 23.64 15.56 -10.22
CA HIS A 11 22.71 15.75 -11.32
C HIS A 11 21.29 15.67 -10.78
N VAL A 12 20.57 16.78 -10.70
CA VAL A 12 19.22 16.86 -10.14
C VAL A 12 18.17 16.66 -11.22
N ILE A 13 17.28 15.68 -11.05
CA ILE A 13 16.16 15.44 -11.97
C ILE A 13 14.96 16.29 -11.55
N LEU A 14 14.48 17.10 -12.47
CA LEU A 14 13.27 17.91 -12.36
C LEU A 14 12.27 17.51 -13.45
N PRO A 15 10.98 17.88 -13.33
CA PRO A 15 10.00 17.65 -14.41
C PRO A 15 10.41 18.29 -15.75
N THR A 16 11.25 19.33 -15.71
CA THR A 16 11.75 20.05 -16.89
C THR A 16 13.04 19.47 -17.48
N GLY A 17 13.63 18.46 -16.85
CA GLY A 17 14.88 17.84 -17.26
C GLY A 17 15.93 17.79 -16.17
N MET A 18 17.12 17.31 -16.52
CA MET A 18 18.26 17.16 -15.61
C MET A 18 19.07 18.46 -15.57
N ILE A 19 19.46 18.88 -14.39
CA ILE A 19 20.30 20.07 -14.16
C ILE A 19 21.42 19.77 -13.16
N ASP A 20 22.53 20.50 -13.29
CA ASP A 20 23.65 20.44 -12.34
C ASP A 20 23.49 21.54 -11.30
N LYS A 21 23.06 21.19 -10.10
CA LYS A 21 22.80 22.10 -9.00
C LYS A 21 23.07 21.44 -7.65
N ASN A 22 23.42 22.27 -6.69
CA ASN A 22 23.44 21.88 -5.28
C ASN A 22 22.00 21.98 -4.73
N ILE A 23 21.63 21.03 -3.85
CA ILE A 23 20.32 21.01 -3.18
C ILE A 23 20.53 21.50 -1.74
N VAL A 24 19.86 22.58 -1.37
CA VAL A 24 19.88 23.14 -0.02
C VAL A 24 18.68 22.65 0.75
N ILE A 25 18.93 22.07 1.92
CA ILE A 25 17.90 21.50 2.82
C ILE A 25 17.99 22.19 4.17
N ASP A 26 16.85 22.63 4.68
CA ASP A 26 16.71 23.29 5.97
C ASP A 26 15.38 22.88 6.61
N GLU A 27 15.40 22.57 7.91
CA GLU A 27 14.22 22.07 8.64
C GLU A 27 13.49 20.91 7.93
N GLY A 28 14.28 19.98 7.34
CA GLY A 28 13.76 18.80 6.64
C GLY A 28 13.11 19.09 5.28
N LYS A 29 13.28 20.30 4.72
CA LYS A 29 12.69 20.71 3.44
C LYS A 29 13.75 21.17 2.45
N ILE A 30 13.54 20.90 1.17
CA ILE A 30 14.34 21.51 0.11
C ILE A 30 13.95 22.99 0.01
N VAL A 31 14.87 23.88 0.38
CA VAL A 31 14.65 25.34 0.37
C VAL A 31 15.24 26.02 -0.86
N GLY A 32 16.07 25.33 -1.65
CA GLY A 32 16.60 25.89 -2.87
C GLY A 32 17.49 24.97 -3.67
N LEU A 33 17.68 25.35 -4.94
CA LEU A 33 18.68 24.80 -5.84
C LEU A 33 19.64 25.95 -6.21
N THR A 34 20.95 25.74 -6.05
CA THR A 34 21.97 26.78 -6.22
C THR A 34 23.22 26.27 -6.90
N ASN A 35 24.02 27.18 -7.44
CA ASN A 35 25.38 26.88 -7.86
C ASN A 35 26.39 27.07 -6.72
N ASP A 36 26.01 27.83 -5.68
CA ASP A 36 26.87 28.13 -4.56
C ASP A 36 26.87 27.01 -3.52
N THR A 37 27.85 27.02 -2.64
CA THR A 37 27.93 26.13 -1.48
C THR A 37 27.81 26.98 -0.21
N PRO A 38 26.58 27.33 0.22
CA PRO A 38 26.39 28.10 1.43
C PRO A 38 26.82 27.31 2.68
N ALA A 39 26.99 28.02 3.79
CA ALA A 39 27.35 27.39 5.06
C ALA A 39 26.24 26.39 5.48
N CYS A 40 26.65 25.19 5.92
CA CYS A 40 25.74 24.12 6.34
C CYS A 40 26.40 23.26 7.44
N ASP A 41 25.56 22.59 8.21
CA ASP A 41 26.02 21.65 9.24
C ASP A 41 26.47 20.33 8.63
N HIS A 42 25.75 19.85 7.60
CA HIS A 42 26.06 18.59 6.91
C HIS A 42 26.23 18.79 5.40
N LYS A 43 27.34 18.27 4.87
CA LYS A 43 27.62 18.29 3.43
C LYS A 43 27.64 16.87 2.87
N ILE A 44 26.76 16.61 1.88
CA ILE A 44 26.69 15.33 1.16
C ILE A 44 27.33 15.53 -0.21
N ASN A 45 28.35 14.74 -0.53
CA ASN A 45 28.96 14.77 -1.86
C ASN A 45 28.15 13.93 -2.84
N GLY A 46 27.54 14.56 -3.81
CA GLY A 46 26.74 13.95 -4.88
C GLY A 46 27.48 13.80 -6.21
N ASN A 47 28.79 14.02 -6.26
CA ASN A 47 29.56 13.97 -7.49
C ASN A 47 29.42 12.63 -8.22
N GLY A 48 28.96 12.69 -9.47
CA GLY A 48 28.66 11.53 -10.31
C GLY A 48 27.38 10.80 -9.95
N LEU A 49 26.59 11.33 -9.01
CA LEU A 49 25.30 10.75 -8.61
C LEU A 49 24.14 11.55 -9.21
N ILE A 50 23.01 10.86 -9.34
CA ILE A 50 21.73 11.46 -9.75
C ILE A 50 20.87 11.64 -8.51
N SER A 51 20.41 12.87 -8.26
CA SER A 51 19.43 13.17 -7.22
C SER A 51 18.02 13.14 -7.80
N ILE A 52 17.19 12.28 -7.23
CA ILE A 52 15.76 12.15 -7.59
C ILE A 52 14.91 12.29 -6.33
N PRO A 53 13.62 12.66 -6.47
CA PRO A 53 12.69 12.53 -5.34
C PRO A 53 12.67 11.10 -4.81
N GLY A 54 12.46 10.94 -3.50
CA GLY A 54 12.26 9.62 -2.92
C GLY A 54 11.07 8.90 -3.56
N ALA A 55 11.20 7.59 -3.78
CA ALA A 55 10.12 6.80 -4.36
C ALA A 55 8.95 6.67 -3.37
N ILE A 56 7.73 6.71 -3.92
CA ILE A 56 6.50 6.43 -3.18
C ILE A 56 6.00 5.06 -3.62
N ASP A 57 6.02 4.07 -2.72
CA ASP A 57 5.40 2.77 -2.96
C ASP A 57 3.92 2.85 -2.61
N THR A 58 3.10 2.92 -3.63
CA THR A 58 1.65 3.08 -3.48
C THR A 58 0.89 1.78 -3.24
N HIS A 59 1.57 0.62 -3.16
CA HIS A 59 0.90 -0.67 -3.04
C HIS A 59 1.80 -1.72 -2.36
N VAL A 60 1.83 -1.73 -1.04
CA VAL A 60 2.66 -2.67 -0.28
C VAL A 60 1.83 -3.49 0.71
N HIS A 61 2.25 -4.75 0.91
CA HIS A 61 1.65 -5.67 1.88
C HIS A 61 2.69 -6.09 2.91
N TYR A 62 2.41 -5.83 4.18
CA TYR A 62 3.17 -6.35 5.32
C TYR A 62 2.28 -6.45 6.56
N GLY A 63 2.74 -7.16 7.61
CA GLY A 63 1.98 -7.36 8.83
C GLY A 63 1.12 -8.62 8.85
N VAL A 64 1.20 -9.49 7.83
CA VAL A 64 0.40 -10.73 7.75
C VAL A 64 1.14 -11.97 8.22
N TYR A 65 2.46 -11.96 8.25
CA TYR A 65 3.31 -13.08 8.71
C TYR A 65 4.17 -12.72 9.92
N SER A 66 4.18 -11.47 10.30
CA SER A 66 4.78 -10.95 11.51
C SER A 66 3.89 -9.86 12.12
N PRO A 67 3.92 -9.65 13.44
CA PRO A 67 3.10 -8.62 14.07
C PRO A 67 3.46 -7.22 13.53
N ILE A 68 2.46 -6.35 13.49
CA ILE A 68 2.60 -5.07 12.80
C ILE A 68 3.73 -4.18 13.34
N ASN A 69 4.00 -4.21 14.62
CA ASN A 69 5.10 -3.46 15.22
C ASN A 69 6.49 -3.90 14.72
N GLU A 70 6.67 -5.20 14.45
CA GLU A 70 7.90 -5.73 13.84
C GLU A 70 7.92 -5.47 12.34
N ALA A 71 6.82 -5.76 11.63
CA ALA A 71 6.72 -5.58 10.20
C ALA A 71 6.88 -4.10 9.79
N ALA A 72 6.27 -3.17 10.53
CA ALA A 72 6.44 -1.75 10.28
C ALA A 72 7.91 -1.33 10.31
N LYS A 73 8.68 -1.85 11.28
CA LYS A 73 10.10 -1.57 11.44
C LYS A 73 10.94 -2.19 10.31
N THR A 74 10.79 -3.50 10.08
CA THR A 74 11.66 -4.23 9.12
C THR A 74 11.39 -3.82 7.68
N GLU A 75 10.12 -3.72 7.29
CA GLU A 75 9.75 -3.42 5.91
C GLU A 75 10.02 -1.95 5.55
N SER A 76 9.77 -1.01 6.46
CA SER A 76 10.08 0.39 6.21
C SER A 76 11.60 0.66 6.21
N HIS A 77 12.39 -0.09 6.99
CA HIS A 77 13.84 -0.03 6.91
C HIS A 77 14.35 -0.54 5.55
N ALA A 78 13.83 -1.66 5.08
CA ALA A 78 14.17 -2.19 3.75
C ALA A 78 13.77 -1.22 2.64
N ALA A 79 12.60 -0.59 2.74
CA ALA A 79 12.13 0.44 1.83
C ALA A 79 13.07 1.66 1.78
N ALA A 80 13.50 2.16 2.95
CA ALA A 80 14.46 3.26 3.05
C ALA A 80 15.78 2.94 2.36
N ILE A 81 16.33 1.74 2.56
CA ILE A 81 17.55 1.28 1.88
C ILE A 81 17.35 1.21 0.36
N GLY A 82 16.15 0.87 -0.11
CA GLY A 82 15.79 0.84 -1.53
C GLY A 82 15.46 2.22 -2.13
N GLY A 83 15.52 3.31 -1.35
CA GLY A 83 15.21 4.67 -1.81
C GLY A 83 13.71 5.00 -1.81
N VAL A 84 12.87 4.17 -1.18
CA VAL A 84 11.45 4.48 -0.94
C VAL A 84 11.34 5.34 0.31
N THR A 85 10.69 6.48 0.21
CA THR A 85 10.50 7.43 1.32
C THR A 85 9.08 7.48 1.85
N THR A 86 8.14 6.87 1.14
CA THR A 86 6.74 6.76 1.56
C THR A 86 6.17 5.42 1.14
N MET A 87 5.50 4.71 2.04
CA MET A 87 4.84 3.42 1.79
C MET A 87 3.33 3.54 2.01
N MET A 88 2.52 3.05 1.05
CA MET A 88 1.07 2.99 1.20
C MET A 88 0.61 1.53 1.38
N ARG A 89 0.29 1.17 2.64
CA ARG A 89 -0.03 -0.21 3.02
C ARG A 89 -1.48 -0.58 2.73
N MET A 90 -1.70 -1.77 2.18
CA MET A 90 -3.02 -2.41 2.10
C MET A 90 -3.34 -3.06 3.45
N LEU A 91 -4.06 -2.34 4.32
CA LEU A 91 -4.46 -2.83 5.64
C LEU A 91 -5.61 -3.83 5.53
N ARG A 92 -5.47 -5.00 6.15
CA ARG A 92 -6.47 -6.07 6.16
C ARG A 92 -6.87 -6.42 7.58
N LEU A 93 -8.04 -5.97 8.00
CA LEU A 93 -8.62 -6.25 9.31
C LEU A 93 -9.92 -7.04 9.15
N GLU A 94 -10.10 -8.07 9.97
CA GLU A 94 -11.32 -8.89 9.96
C GLU A 94 -12.50 -8.18 10.61
N ASN A 95 -12.24 -7.51 11.73
CA ASN A 95 -13.25 -6.93 12.59
C ASN A 95 -13.43 -5.41 12.36
N SER A 96 -14.26 -4.81 13.20
CA SER A 96 -14.51 -3.38 13.25
C SER A 96 -13.22 -2.55 13.25
N PHE A 97 -13.18 -1.50 12.42
CA PHE A 97 -12.08 -0.52 12.42
C PHE A 97 -12.00 0.27 13.73
N LEU A 98 -13.13 0.48 14.42
CA LEU A 98 -13.16 1.25 15.68
C LEU A 98 -12.18 0.68 16.71
N ASN A 99 -12.06 -0.63 16.80
CA ASN A 99 -11.22 -1.32 17.77
C ASN A 99 -9.86 -1.76 17.20
N SER A 100 -9.84 -2.19 15.94
CA SER A 100 -8.68 -2.86 15.36
C SER A 100 -7.71 -1.89 14.66
N LEU A 101 -8.19 -0.73 14.20
CA LEU A 101 -7.35 0.25 13.51
C LEU A 101 -6.41 1.03 14.43
N PRO A 102 -6.80 1.53 15.61
CA PRO A 102 -5.93 2.36 16.44
C PRO A 102 -4.57 1.70 16.78
N PRO A 103 -4.49 0.42 17.19
CA PRO A 103 -3.21 -0.23 17.44
C PRO A 103 -2.32 -0.34 16.22
N GLN A 104 -2.91 -0.46 15.01
CA GLN A 104 -2.17 -0.50 13.74
C GLN A 104 -1.53 0.85 13.42
N LEU A 105 -2.28 1.94 13.63
CA LEU A 105 -1.78 3.31 13.44
C LEU A 105 -0.69 3.66 14.45
N GLN A 106 -0.87 3.28 15.72
CA GLN A 106 0.13 3.49 16.75
C GLN A 106 1.44 2.79 16.39
N SER A 107 1.38 1.50 15.99
CA SER A 107 2.57 0.77 15.57
C SER A 107 3.24 1.40 14.36
N ALA A 108 2.47 1.89 13.38
CA ALA A 108 3.04 2.57 12.23
C ALA A 108 3.77 3.86 12.66
N SER A 109 3.18 4.70 13.52
CA SER A 109 3.78 5.94 13.99
C SER A 109 5.04 5.75 14.83
N GLU A 110 5.14 4.63 15.56
CA GLU A 110 6.26 4.35 16.46
C GLU A 110 7.45 3.66 15.77
N TYR A 111 7.19 2.86 14.72
CA TYR A 111 8.20 1.94 14.20
C TYR A 111 8.62 2.18 12.74
N HIS A 112 7.91 3.00 11.96
CA HIS A 112 8.31 3.30 10.60
C HIS A 112 9.56 4.19 10.53
N TYR A 113 10.46 3.86 9.61
CA TYR A 113 11.61 4.70 9.24
C TYR A 113 11.29 5.69 8.12
N VAL A 114 10.23 5.45 7.35
CA VAL A 114 9.77 6.29 6.25
C VAL A 114 8.33 6.72 6.48
N ASP A 115 7.86 7.70 5.75
CA ASP A 115 6.46 8.12 5.79
C ASP A 115 5.53 6.98 5.37
N TYR A 116 4.30 6.98 5.87
CA TYR A 116 3.33 5.95 5.54
C TYR A 116 1.93 6.52 5.30
N ALA A 117 1.19 5.81 4.47
CA ALA A 117 -0.26 5.96 4.33
C ALA A 117 -0.91 4.57 4.32
N ILE A 118 -2.24 4.52 4.40
CA ILE A 118 -2.99 3.28 4.49
C ILE A 118 -4.15 3.31 3.51
N HIS A 119 -4.32 2.18 2.79
CA HIS A 119 -5.55 1.83 2.10
C HIS A 119 -6.31 0.82 2.95
N ALA A 120 -7.47 1.17 3.51
CA ALA A 120 -8.25 0.27 4.32
C ALA A 120 -9.01 -0.73 3.44
N SER A 121 -8.75 -2.02 3.64
CA SER A 121 -9.47 -3.09 2.92
C SER A 121 -10.80 -3.35 3.58
N ILE A 122 -11.88 -3.43 2.79
CA ILE A 122 -13.24 -3.64 3.28
C ILE A 122 -13.70 -5.05 2.90
N PHE A 123 -14.13 -5.83 3.90
CA PHE A 123 -14.53 -7.22 3.76
C PHE A 123 -15.97 -7.49 4.22
N ASN A 124 -16.62 -6.56 4.91
CA ASN A 124 -17.96 -6.74 5.46
C ASN A 124 -18.75 -5.44 5.55
N PRO A 125 -20.09 -5.50 5.70
CA PRO A 125 -20.93 -4.30 5.76
C PRO A 125 -20.63 -3.37 6.93
N GLN A 126 -20.25 -3.89 8.09
CA GLN A 126 -19.91 -3.07 9.25
C GLN A 126 -18.75 -2.12 8.94
N GLN A 127 -17.75 -2.58 8.21
CA GLN A 127 -16.60 -1.75 7.82
C GLN A 127 -16.99 -0.64 6.85
N ILE A 128 -18.06 -0.81 6.05
CA ILE A 128 -18.60 0.27 5.21
C ILE A 128 -19.15 1.39 6.09
N ASP A 129 -19.92 1.05 7.12
CA ASP A 129 -20.51 2.03 8.05
C ASP A 129 -19.42 2.80 8.83
N GLU A 130 -18.24 2.19 8.98
CA GLU A 130 -17.09 2.76 9.68
C GLU A 130 -16.10 3.53 8.79
N MET A 131 -16.38 3.71 7.49
CA MET A 131 -15.47 4.44 6.56
C MET A 131 -15.22 5.88 7.01
N ASN A 132 -16.22 6.57 7.57
CA ASN A 132 -16.04 7.90 8.12
C ASN A 132 -15.00 7.92 9.26
N PHE A 133 -15.02 6.91 10.13
CA PHE A 133 -14.01 6.78 11.18
C PHE A 133 -12.59 6.62 10.62
N CYS A 134 -12.45 5.88 9.51
CA CYS A 134 -11.15 5.77 8.82
C CYS A 134 -10.68 7.14 8.32
N ILE A 135 -11.58 7.93 7.72
CA ILE A 135 -11.29 9.28 7.23
C ILE A 135 -10.86 10.20 8.36
N ASP A 136 -11.53 10.17 9.51
CA ASP A 136 -11.17 10.94 10.71
C ASP A 136 -9.78 10.56 11.24
N LYS A 137 -9.28 9.38 10.91
CA LYS A 137 -7.92 8.90 11.20
C LYS A 137 -6.91 9.15 10.08
N GLY A 138 -7.29 9.89 9.02
CA GLY A 138 -6.42 10.23 7.90
C GLY A 138 -6.37 9.17 6.79
N ILE A 139 -7.20 8.13 6.84
CA ILE A 139 -7.28 7.10 5.80
C ILE A 139 -8.37 7.50 4.81
N THR A 140 -7.97 7.98 3.65
CA THR A 140 -8.86 8.53 2.62
C THR A 140 -8.95 7.67 1.36
N SER A 141 -8.56 6.40 1.43
CA SER A 141 -8.63 5.48 0.30
C SER A 141 -8.92 4.06 0.79
N PHE A 142 -9.66 3.30 -0.01
CA PHE A 142 -10.13 1.98 0.34
C PHE A 142 -9.72 0.93 -0.68
N LYS A 143 -9.65 -0.33 -0.25
CA LYS A 143 -9.26 -1.47 -1.09
C LYS A 143 -10.34 -2.53 -1.13
N ILE A 144 -10.57 -3.08 -2.33
CA ILE A 144 -11.47 -4.22 -2.56
C ILE A 144 -10.68 -5.37 -3.19
N TYR A 145 -11.00 -6.60 -2.79
CA TYR A 145 -10.46 -7.83 -3.36
C TYR A 145 -11.59 -8.66 -3.98
N MET A 146 -11.88 -8.48 -5.26
CA MET A 146 -12.94 -9.23 -5.95
C MET A 146 -12.60 -10.70 -6.18
N ASN A 147 -11.36 -11.11 -5.95
CA ASN A 147 -10.93 -12.49 -6.01
C ASN A 147 -11.22 -13.30 -4.73
N LEU A 148 -11.82 -12.70 -3.70
CA LEU A 148 -12.10 -13.32 -2.42
C LEU A 148 -13.61 -13.56 -2.24
N GLY A 149 -14.03 -14.79 -2.47
CA GLY A 149 -15.42 -15.19 -2.29
C GLY A 149 -15.60 -16.71 -2.36
N GLY A 150 -16.75 -17.22 -1.94
CA GLY A 150 -17.07 -18.63 -1.99
C GLY A 150 -16.00 -19.53 -1.36
N GLU A 151 -15.48 -20.49 -2.12
CA GLU A 151 -14.44 -21.42 -1.67
C GLU A 151 -13.03 -20.81 -1.66
N VAL A 152 -12.81 -19.72 -2.40
CA VAL A 152 -11.51 -19.02 -2.49
C VAL A 152 -11.43 -17.78 -1.59
N GLY A 153 -12.36 -17.64 -0.65
CA GLY A 153 -12.49 -16.49 0.25
C GLY A 153 -11.57 -16.54 1.49
N HIS A 154 -10.55 -17.39 1.53
CA HIS A 154 -9.61 -17.42 2.64
C HIS A 154 -8.51 -16.36 2.45
N VAL A 155 -8.33 -15.51 3.45
CA VAL A 155 -7.34 -14.42 3.44
C VAL A 155 -6.61 -14.30 4.77
N TYR A 156 -5.30 -14.06 4.69
CA TYR A 156 -4.51 -13.69 5.86
C TYR A 156 -4.76 -12.23 6.19
N MET A 157 -5.14 -11.97 7.44
CA MET A 157 -5.32 -10.63 7.99
C MET A 157 -4.04 -10.13 8.65
N ASP A 158 -3.96 -8.85 8.90
CA ASP A 158 -2.83 -8.23 9.56
C ASP A 158 -2.82 -8.64 11.04
N ILE A 159 -1.66 -9.07 11.52
CA ILE A 159 -1.45 -9.52 12.88
C ILE A 159 -1.36 -8.30 13.81
N PRO A 160 -2.15 -8.25 14.91
CA PRO A 160 -2.06 -7.19 15.89
C PRO A 160 -0.66 -7.03 16.49
N PRO A 161 -0.32 -5.86 17.05
CA PRO A 161 0.95 -5.68 17.74
C PRO A 161 1.17 -6.74 18.84
N ASN A 162 2.41 -7.21 18.97
CA ASN A 162 2.82 -8.18 20.01
C ASN A 162 2.08 -9.52 19.99
N SER A 163 1.43 -9.87 18.87
CA SER A 163 0.81 -11.18 18.66
C SER A 163 1.71 -12.04 17.77
N SER A 164 1.75 -13.34 18.01
CA SER A 164 2.50 -14.31 17.20
C SER A 164 1.62 -15.24 16.39
N SER A 165 0.30 -15.13 16.53
CA SER A 165 -0.65 -16.04 15.86
C SER A 165 -1.07 -15.47 14.50
N LEU A 166 -0.97 -16.30 13.46
CA LEU A 166 -1.54 -15.97 12.15
C LEU A 166 -3.05 -15.80 12.26
N VAL A 167 -3.57 -14.78 11.66
CA VAL A 167 -5.01 -14.50 11.59
C VAL A 167 -5.49 -14.84 10.17
N VAL A 168 -6.36 -15.83 10.05
CA VAL A 168 -6.95 -16.26 8.79
C VAL A 168 -8.45 -16.12 8.89
N SER A 169 -9.04 -15.38 7.96
CA SER A 169 -10.49 -15.18 7.92
C SER A 169 -11.09 -15.71 6.63
N LYS A 170 -12.34 -16.11 6.70
CA LYS A 170 -13.13 -16.44 5.52
C LYS A 170 -14.03 -15.25 5.19
N VAL A 171 -13.81 -14.65 4.03
CA VAL A 171 -14.55 -13.48 3.55
C VAL A 171 -15.33 -13.84 2.27
N ASN A 172 -16.35 -13.07 1.98
CA ASN A 172 -17.14 -13.23 0.77
C ASN A 172 -17.45 -11.86 0.17
N VAL A 173 -16.59 -11.42 -0.76
CA VAL A 173 -16.71 -10.12 -1.43
C VAL A 173 -17.64 -10.28 -2.63
N THR A 174 -18.94 -10.12 -2.40
CA THR A 174 -19.98 -10.21 -3.43
C THR A 174 -20.07 -8.91 -4.24
N ASP A 175 -20.66 -8.99 -5.44
CA ASP A 175 -20.92 -7.80 -6.27
C ASP A 175 -21.79 -6.76 -5.53
N GLU A 176 -22.73 -7.20 -4.69
CA GLU A 176 -23.51 -6.29 -3.85
C GLU A 176 -22.67 -5.54 -2.80
N LEU A 177 -21.72 -6.23 -2.18
CA LEU A 177 -20.78 -5.59 -1.25
C LEU A 177 -19.90 -4.59 -1.97
N VAL A 178 -19.37 -4.96 -3.14
CA VAL A 178 -18.55 -4.09 -4.01
C VAL A 178 -19.33 -2.82 -4.37
N GLU A 179 -20.58 -2.95 -4.83
CA GLU A 179 -21.44 -1.81 -5.17
C GLU A 179 -21.64 -0.86 -3.98
N LYS A 180 -21.92 -1.41 -2.79
CA LYS A 180 -22.09 -0.60 -1.56
C LYS A 180 -20.82 0.16 -1.20
N ILE A 181 -19.64 -0.50 -1.28
CA ILE A 181 -18.34 0.13 -0.99
C ILE A 181 -18.10 1.30 -1.95
N VAL A 182 -18.27 1.06 -3.26
CA VAL A 182 -18.00 2.08 -4.29
C VAL A 182 -18.96 3.28 -4.14
N LYS A 183 -20.25 3.02 -3.91
CA LYS A 183 -21.23 4.10 -3.68
C LYS A 183 -20.89 4.93 -2.46
N ASN A 184 -20.55 4.29 -1.34
CA ASN A 184 -20.19 5.01 -0.12
C ASN A 184 -18.86 5.78 -0.30
N ALA A 185 -17.85 5.18 -0.90
CA ALA A 185 -16.58 5.85 -1.21
C ALA A 185 -16.78 7.07 -2.11
N ALA A 186 -17.65 6.97 -3.13
CA ALA A 186 -17.97 8.09 -4.01
C ALA A 186 -18.66 9.24 -3.26
N GLN A 187 -19.58 8.95 -2.33
CA GLN A 187 -20.20 9.97 -1.47
C GLN A 187 -19.19 10.66 -0.56
N LEU A 188 -18.18 9.94 -0.12
CA LEU A 188 -17.11 10.43 0.73
C LEU A 188 -15.96 11.10 -0.05
N GLY A 189 -15.98 11.08 -1.38
CA GLY A 189 -14.93 11.62 -2.22
C GLY A 189 -13.62 10.83 -2.15
N CYS A 190 -13.67 9.53 -1.82
CA CYS A 190 -12.52 8.67 -1.62
C CYS A 190 -12.30 7.74 -2.81
N PRO A 191 -11.04 7.56 -3.29
CA PRO A 191 -10.73 6.56 -4.30
C PRO A 191 -10.82 5.14 -3.74
N VAL A 192 -11.13 4.20 -4.62
CA VAL A 192 -11.15 2.77 -4.34
C VAL A 192 -10.15 2.06 -5.24
N LEU A 193 -9.24 1.30 -4.64
CA LEU A 193 -8.32 0.40 -5.33
C LEU A 193 -8.97 -0.98 -5.43
N VAL A 194 -8.91 -1.60 -6.59
CA VAL A 194 -9.59 -2.88 -6.82
C VAL A 194 -8.59 -3.94 -7.30
N HIS A 195 -8.55 -5.08 -6.60
CA HIS A 195 -8.00 -6.30 -7.16
C HIS A 195 -9.11 -6.97 -7.98
N ALA A 196 -9.08 -6.76 -9.28
CA ALA A 196 -10.18 -7.11 -10.19
C ALA A 196 -9.98 -8.50 -10.78
N GLU A 197 -10.30 -9.55 -10.04
CA GLU A 197 -10.41 -10.93 -10.51
C GLU A 197 -11.76 -11.51 -10.07
N ASP A 198 -12.48 -12.14 -10.98
CA ASP A 198 -13.77 -12.78 -10.67
C ASP A 198 -13.56 -14.09 -9.90
N TYR A 199 -13.94 -14.12 -8.62
CA TYR A 199 -13.65 -15.25 -7.73
C TYR A 199 -14.33 -16.55 -8.16
N GLU A 200 -15.52 -16.50 -8.76
CA GLU A 200 -16.25 -17.69 -9.25
C GLU A 200 -15.51 -18.32 -10.42
N SER A 201 -15.12 -17.51 -11.39
CA SER A 201 -14.36 -17.96 -12.57
C SER A 201 -12.98 -18.49 -12.18
N CYS A 202 -12.27 -17.82 -11.26
CA CYS A 202 -10.99 -18.29 -10.72
C CYS A 202 -11.16 -19.60 -9.95
N GLY A 203 -12.20 -19.73 -9.12
CA GLY A 203 -12.52 -20.97 -8.42
C GLY A 203 -12.76 -22.14 -9.36
N CYS A 204 -13.53 -21.93 -10.44
CA CYS A 204 -13.73 -22.92 -11.49
C CYS A 204 -12.40 -23.27 -12.21
N GLY A 205 -11.56 -22.29 -12.50
CA GLY A 205 -10.25 -22.50 -13.11
C GLY A 205 -9.33 -23.36 -12.24
N ILE A 206 -9.26 -23.04 -10.94
CA ILE A 206 -8.48 -23.79 -9.94
C ILE A 206 -8.99 -25.24 -9.84
N LYS A 207 -10.31 -25.42 -9.76
CA LYS A 207 -10.91 -26.76 -9.71
C LYS A 207 -10.53 -27.61 -10.93
N LYS A 208 -10.66 -27.06 -12.12
CA LYS A 208 -10.26 -27.75 -13.37
C LYS A 208 -8.77 -28.10 -13.42
N ALA A 209 -7.88 -27.23 -12.92
CA ALA A 209 -6.45 -27.52 -12.84
C ALA A 209 -6.18 -28.68 -11.88
N LYS A 210 -6.83 -28.71 -10.71
CA LYS A 210 -6.72 -29.81 -9.73
C LYS A 210 -7.24 -31.15 -10.29
N GLU A 211 -8.37 -31.16 -10.99
CA GLU A 211 -8.94 -32.36 -11.62
C GLU A 211 -8.00 -32.95 -12.70
N LYS A 212 -7.18 -32.12 -13.32
CA LYS A 212 -6.18 -32.52 -14.33
C LYS A 212 -4.81 -32.80 -13.74
N ASN A 213 -4.66 -32.78 -12.40
CA ASN A 213 -3.36 -32.88 -11.69
C ASN A 213 -2.31 -31.91 -12.23
N GLN A 214 -2.75 -30.69 -12.59
CA GLN A 214 -1.88 -29.61 -13.04
C GLN A 214 -1.48 -28.75 -11.83
N ASP A 215 -0.20 -28.49 -11.68
CA ASP A 215 0.40 -27.67 -10.65
C ASP A 215 1.46 -26.70 -11.22
N GLY A 216 2.07 -25.92 -10.39
CA GLY A 216 3.10 -24.97 -10.78
C GLY A 216 2.57 -23.68 -11.41
N LEU A 217 3.51 -22.85 -11.87
CA LEU A 217 3.21 -21.48 -12.34
C LEU A 217 2.32 -21.44 -13.58
N SER A 218 2.45 -22.42 -14.49
CA SER A 218 1.60 -22.51 -15.67
C SER A 218 0.13 -22.77 -15.32
N ALA A 219 -0.12 -23.69 -14.38
CA ALA A 219 -1.45 -23.98 -13.89
C ALA A 219 -2.04 -22.80 -13.12
N TRP A 220 -1.22 -22.12 -12.32
CA TRP A 220 -1.61 -20.88 -11.64
C TRP A 220 -2.08 -19.83 -12.66
N SER A 221 -1.28 -19.54 -13.69
CA SER A 221 -1.62 -18.54 -14.71
C SER A 221 -2.89 -18.92 -15.48
N SER A 222 -3.01 -20.18 -15.95
CA SER A 222 -4.16 -20.64 -16.72
C SER A 222 -5.47 -20.69 -15.92
N SER A 223 -5.39 -20.84 -14.59
CA SER A 223 -6.56 -20.80 -13.69
C SER A 223 -7.09 -19.39 -13.43
N ARG A 224 -6.37 -18.37 -13.86
CA ARG A 224 -6.70 -16.93 -13.70
C ARG A 224 -6.52 -16.21 -15.04
N SER A 225 -7.34 -16.58 -16.00
CA SER A 225 -7.20 -16.05 -17.36
C SER A 225 -7.57 -14.54 -17.41
N PRO A 226 -7.04 -13.81 -18.42
CA PRO A 226 -7.36 -12.40 -18.62
C PRO A 226 -8.87 -12.09 -18.74
N GLU A 227 -9.66 -13.08 -19.21
CA GLU A 227 -11.12 -12.94 -19.29
C GLU A 227 -11.79 -12.81 -17.92
N PHE A 228 -11.20 -13.40 -16.87
CA PHE A 228 -11.72 -13.33 -15.50
C PHE A 228 -11.47 -11.93 -14.90
N GLU A 229 -10.31 -11.36 -15.20
CA GLU A 229 -10.01 -9.95 -14.90
C GLU A 229 -10.95 -9.01 -15.68
N ALA A 230 -11.10 -9.21 -16.99
CA ALA A 230 -12.01 -8.40 -17.81
C ALA A 230 -13.47 -8.48 -17.33
N LYS A 231 -13.91 -9.63 -16.81
CA LYS A 231 -15.24 -9.78 -16.22
C LYS A 231 -15.38 -8.94 -14.95
N ALA A 232 -14.39 -9.01 -14.05
CA ALA A 232 -14.39 -8.22 -12.81
C ALA A 232 -14.33 -6.71 -13.10
N ILE A 233 -13.50 -6.27 -14.05
CA ILE A 233 -13.45 -4.87 -14.49
C ILE A 233 -14.80 -4.39 -15.03
N LYS A 234 -15.49 -5.19 -15.84
CA LYS A 234 -16.83 -4.85 -16.33
C LYS A 234 -17.84 -4.72 -15.19
N THR A 235 -17.72 -5.52 -14.14
CA THR A 235 -18.61 -5.45 -12.97
C THR A 235 -18.38 -4.17 -12.19
N ILE A 236 -17.12 -3.81 -11.91
CA ILE A 236 -16.80 -2.61 -11.12
C ILE A 236 -17.08 -1.30 -11.87
N CYS A 237 -17.12 -1.30 -13.21
CA CYS A 237 -17.38 -0.13 -14.05
C CYS A 237 -18.87 0.09 -14.38
N LYS A 238 -19.80 -0.71 -13.84
CA LYS A 238 -21.26 -0.52 -13.99
C LYS A 238 -21.81 0.46 -12.97
#